data_7d55a2bf035566316d597297f30602c8
#
_entry.id   7d55a2bf035566316d597297f30602c8
#
_cell.length_a   1.000
_cell.length_b   1.000
_cell.length_c   1.000
_cell.angle_alpha   90.00
_cell.angle_beta   90.00
_cell.angle_gamma   90.00
#
_symmetry.space_group_name_H-M   'P 1'
#
loop_
_entity.id
_entity.type
_entity.pdbx_description
1 polymer ?
#
loop_
_entity_poly.entity_id
_entity_poly.type
_entity_poly.pdbx_seq_one_letter_code
_entity_poly.pdbx_strand_id
1 'polypeptide(L)'
;MRSNNVLGFIFAATLDDKIPELASSRTTASVPIGGKYRINDLDLSNMSNSGISNVGIVAKSNFQSLMDHVGSGSAYDLSKRRSNLSILPPYDGKAFSSFVETIYNMHGYIEHCREEYVLISQGNVITNIDYTDVFDFHS
;
A
#
# COMPACT_ATOMS: atom_id res chain seq x y z
N MET A 1 -11.42 16.26 -5.92
CA MET A 1 -10.37 15.36 -6.44
C MET A 1 -10.91 14.55 -7.59
N ARG A 2 -10.24 14.55 -8.71
CA ARG A 2 -10.53 13.55 -9.75
C ARG A 2 -9.88 12.24 -9.30
N SER A 3 -10.68 11.35 -8.77
CA SER A 3 -10.26 10.09 -8.15
C SER A 3 -9.38 9.18 -9.03
N ASN A 4 -9.36 9.40 -10.32
CA ASN A 4 -8.61 8.60 -11.29
C ASN A 4 -7.21 9.15 -11.59
N ASN A 5 -6.75 10.17 -10.86
CA ASN A 5 -5.49 10.86 -11.16
C ASN A 5 -4.43 10.69 -10.06
N VAL A 6 -4.71 9.86 -9.06
CA VAL A 6 -3.81 9.60 -7.95
C VAL A 6 -3.50 8.11 -7.87
N LEU A 7 -2.22 7.79 -7.93
CA LEU A 7 -1.69 6.46 -7.65
C LEU A 7 -1.37 6.35 -6.16
N GLY A 8 -1.97 5.39 -5.47
CA GLY A 8 -1.67 5.11 -4.07
C GLY A 8 -0.51 4.12 -3.91
N PHE A 9 0.43 4.42 -3.04
CA PHE A 9 1.47 3.49 -2.59
C PHE A 9 1.39 3.28 -1.09
N ILE A 10 1.33 2.02 -0.67
CA ILE A 10 1.41 1.62 0.72
C ILE A 10 2.74 0.89 0.94
N PHE A 11 3.58 1.41 1.83
CA PHE A 11 4.82 0.77 2.25
C PHE A 11 4.55 -0.18 3.39
N ALA A 12 4.56 -1.48 3.10
CA ALA A 12 4.13 -2.51 4.04
C ALA A 12 5.23 -2.98 5.02
N ALA A 13 6.49 -2.56 4.84
CA ALA A 13 7.63 -3.16 5.53
C ALA A 13 8.46 -2.19 6.40
N THR A 14 7.95 -1.01 6.69
CA THR A 14 8.73 0.08 7.32
C THR A 14 9.20 -0.21 8.74
N LEU A 15 8.55 -1.11 9.47
CA LEU A 15 8.87 -1.41 10.87
C LEU A 15 9.16 -2.90 11.13
N ASP A 16 9.31 -3.71 10.11
CA ASP A 16 9.51 -5.15 10.28
C ASP A 16 10.75 -5.47 11.14
N ASP A 17 11.81 -4.69 11.00
CA ASP A 17 13.04 -4.87 11.77
C ASP A 17 12.95 -4.33 13.23
N LYS A 18 11.94 -3.51 13.54
CA LYS A 18 11.78 -2.89 14.86
C LYS A 18 10.90 -3.70 15.80
N ILE A 19 10.04 -4.56 15.27
CA ILE A 19 9.13 -5.43 16.03
C ILE A 19 9.21 -6.86 15.52
N PRO A 20 10.38 -7.52 15.64
CA PRO A 20 10.60 -8.84 15.05
C PRO A 20 9.66 -9.92 15.59
N GLU A 21 9.16 -9.77 16.81
CA GLU A 21 8.21 -10.72 17.42
C GLU A 21 6.90 -10.80 16.64
N LEU A 22 6.46 -9.69 16.06
CA LEU A 22 5.23 -9.60 15.27
C LEU A 22 5.47 -9.84 13.76
N ALA A 23 6.66 -9.51 13.29
CA ALA A 23 7.01 -9.54 11.88
C ALA A 23 7.82 -10.79 11.47
N SER A 24 7.99 -11.78 12.35
CA SER A 24 8.80 -12.97 12.08
C SER A 24 8.30 -13.82 10.90
N SER A 25 6.98 -13.88 10.71
CA SER A 25 6.34 -14.69 9.65
C SER A 25 5.54 -13.85 8.64
N ARG A 26 5.41 -12.55 8.86
CA ARG A 26 4.61 -11.63 8.04
C ARG A 26 5.10 -10.19 8.17
N THR A 27 4.75 -9.35 7.18
CA THR A 27 5.03 -7.91 7.29
C THR A 27 4.20 -7.27 8.40
N THR A 28 4.69 -6.17 8.98
CA THR A 28 3.96 -5.42 10.01
C THR A 28 2.58 -4.99 9.51
N ALA A 29 2.45 -4.59 8.25
CA ALA A 29 1.18 -4.20 7.65
C ALA A 29 0.15 -5.33 7.64
N SER A 30 0.57 -6.59 7.64
CA SER A 30 -0.33 -7.76 7.66
C SER A 30 -0.58 -8.34 9.04
N VAL A 31 -0.14 -7.68 10.10
CA VAL A 31 -0.43 -8.09 11.48
C VAL A 31 -1.91 -7.94 11.78
N PRO A 32 -2.58 -8.98 12.31
CA PRO A 32 -3.99 -8.91 12.66
C PRO A 32 -4.27 -7.93 13.79
N ILE A 33 -5.36 -7.17 13.64
CA ILE A 33 -5.91 -6.29 14.68
C ILE A 33 -7.43 -6.45 14.75
N GLY A 34 -8.01 -6.27 15.92
CA GLY A 34 -9.46 -6.32 16.10
C GLY A 34 -10.12 -7.65 15.66
N GLY A 35 -9.38 -8.76 15.70
CA GLY A 35 -9.85 -10.09 15.36
C GLY A 35 -9.66 -10.47 13.90
N LYS A 36 -10.39 -9.89 12.95
CA LYS A 36 -10.36 -10.27 11.53
C LYS A 36 -9.64 -9.29 10.61
N TYR A 37 -9.39 -8.07 11.07
CA TYR A 37 -8.72 -7.05 10.28
C TYR A 37 -7.21 -7.13 10.42
N ARG A 38 -6.50 -6.51 9.48
CA ARG A 38 -5.05 -6.32 9.50
C ARG A 38 -4.74 -4.83 9.38
N ILE A 39 -3.55 -4.41 9.76
CA ILE A 39 -3.18 -2.98 9.77
C ILE A 39 -3.37 -2.35 8.38
N ASN A 40 -2.94 -3.03 7.33
CA ASN A 40 -3.08 -2.52 5.96
C ASN A 40 -4.54 -2.37 5.49
N ASP A 41 -5.51 -3.03 6.12
CA ASP A 41 -6.93 -2.87 5.77
C ASP A 41 -7.42 -1.45 5.97
N LEU A 42 -6.89 -0.76 6.98
CA LEU A 42 -7.24 0.63 7.26
C LEU A 42 -6.75 1.57 6.15
N ASP A 43 -5.51 1.42 5.71
CA ASP A 43 -4.97 2.22 4.61
C ASP A 43 -5.68 1.96 3.28
N LEU A 44 -5.94 0.71 2.95
CA LEU A 44 -6.68 0.34 1.75
C LEU A 44 -8.10 0.92 1.77
N SER A 45 -8.78 0.86 2.92
CA SER A 45 -10.10 1.45 3.09
C SER A 45 -10.07 2.97 2.98
N ASN A 46 -9.08 3.62 3.57
CA ASN A 46 -8.90 5.07 3.45
C ASN A 46 -8.67 5.50 1.99
N MET A 47 -7.82 4.78 1.26
CA MET A 47 -7.57 5.06 -0.16
C MET A 47 -8.81 4.85 -1.00
N SER A 48 -9.50 3.73 -0.83
CA SER A 48 -10.72 3.42 -1.56
C SER A 48 -11.83 4.43 -1.26
N ASN A 49 -12.03 4.78 -0.01
CA ASN A 49 -13.03 5.78 0.40
C ASN A 49 -12.72 7.18 -0.12
N SER A 50 -11.44 7.49 -0.32
CA SER A 50 -10.98 8.75 -0.94
C SER A 50 -11.04 8.72 -2.47
N GLY A 51 -11.53 7.63 -3.07
CA GLY A 51 -11.67 7.49 -4.52
C GLY A 51 -10.37 7.14 -5.27
N ILE A 52 -9.31 6.75 -4.57
CA ILE A 52 -8.08 6.25 -5.18
C ILE A 52 -8.33 4.81 -5.64
N SER A 53 -8.25 4.58 -6.93
CA SER A 53 -8.63 3.30 -7.53
C SER A 53 -7.44 2.44 -7.98
N ASN A 54 -6.26 3.03 -8.09
CA ASN A 54 -5.03 2.30 -8.42
C ASN A 54 -4.08 2.35 -7.22
N VAL A 55 -3.83 1.20 -6.60
CA VAL A 55 -3.03 1.10 -5.37
C VAL A 55 -1.97 0.03 -5.53
N GLY A 56 -0.74 0.37 -5.21
CA GLY A 56 0.39 -0.56 -5.09
C GLY A 56 0.79 -0.74 -3.62
N ILE A 57 0.92 -1.98 -3.18
CA ILE A 57 1.49 -2.31 -1.87
C ILE A 57 2.92 -2.77 -2.07
N VAL A 58 3.87 -2.04 -1.53
CA VAL A 58 5.29 -2.38 -1.60
C VAL A 58 5.64 -3.22 -0.39
N ALA A 59 5.99 -4.48 -0.63
CA ALA A 59 6.36 -5.44 0.41
C ALA A 59 7.85 -5.79 0.29
N LYS A 60 8.50 -6.04 1.41
CA LYS A 60 9.92 -6.38 1.49
C LYS A 60 10.12 -7.90 1.46
N SER A 61 9.75 -8.54 2.52
CA SER A 61 9.82 -9.99 2.72
C SER A 61 8.57 -10.45 3.45
N ASN A 62 8.38 -11.78 3.58
CA ASN A 62 7.23 -12.32 4.31
C ASN A 62 5.86 -11.81 3.82
N PHE A 63 5.73 -11.55 2.52
CA PHE A 63 4.55 -10.94 1.93
C PHE A 63 3.45 -11.95 1.53
N GLN A 64 3.69 -13.26 1.66
CA GLN A 64 2.70 -14.28 1.29
C GLN A 64 1.40 -14.13 2.08
N SER A 65 1.50 -13.92 3.39
CA SER A 65 0.33 -13.68 4.24
C SER A 65 -0.44 -12.41 3.85
N LEU A 66 0.26 -11.39 3.40
CA LEU A 66 -0.34 -10.17 2.86
C LEU A 66 -1.09 -10.45 1.56
N MET A 67 -0.48 -11.17 0.63
CA MET A 67 -1.10 -11.56 -0.64
C MET A 67 -2.36 -12.38 -0.42
N ASP A 68 -2.31 -13.36 0.48
CA ASP A 68 -3.44 -14.24 0.79
C ASP A 68 -4.61 -13.45 1.40
N HIS A 69 -4.32 -12.48 2.26
CA HIS A 69 -5.34 -11.65 2.90
C HIS A 69 -5.98 -10.65 1.94
N VAL A 70 -5.14 -9.94 1.20
CA VAL A 70 -5.59 -8.87 0.29
C VAL A 70 -6.31 -9.44 -0.93
N GLY A 71 -5.84 -10.55 -1.47
CA GLY A 71 -6.43 -11.21 -2.63
C GLY A 71 -6.54 -10.28 -3.83
N SER A 72 -7.73 -10.22 -4.45
CA SER A 72 -8.01 -9.38 -5.61
C SER A 72 -8.36 -7.92 -5.28
N GLY A 73 -8.43 -7.56 -4.00
CA GLY A 73 -8.88 -6.24 -3.55
C GLY A 73 -10.40 -6.04 -3.57
N SER A 74 -11.18 -7.10 -3.77
CA SER A 74 -12.65 -7.01 -3.85
C SER A 74 -13.28 -6.48 -2.56
N ALA A 75 -12.71 -6.81 -1.41
CA ALA A 75 -13.16 -6.33 -0.10
C ALA A 75 -13.01 -4.80 0.08
N TYR A 76 -12.20 -4.15 -0.75
CA TYR A 76 -11.93 -2.70 -0.71
C TYR A 76 -12.48 -1.96 -1.94
N ASP A 77 -13.34 -2.61 -2.72
CA ASP A 77 -13.85 -2.07 -3.99
C ASP A 77 -12.75 -1.80 -5.05
N LEU A 78 -11.59 -2.43 -4.91
CA LEU A 78 -10.42 -2.26 -5.79
C LEU A 78 -10.32 -3.33 -6.89
N SER A 79 -11.34 -4.16 -7.07
CA SER A 79 -11.37 -5.21 -8.11
C SER A 79 -12.21 -4.85 -9.34
N LYS A 80 -12.74 -3.65 -9.41
CA LYS A 80 -13.55 -3.17 -10.55
C LYS A 80 -12.66 -2.96 -11.78
N ARG A 81 -13.27 -2.99 -12.97
CA ARG A 81 -12.57 -2.89 -14.27
C ARG A 81 -11.59 -1.71 -14.39
N ARG A 82 -11.81 -0.61 -13.64
CA ARG A 82 -10.95 0.59 -13.61
C ARG A 82 -10.14 0.75 -12.35
N SER A 83 -10.21 -0.22 -11.48
CA SER A 83 -9.47 -0.24 -10.22
C SER A 83 -8.41 -1.33 -10.27
N ASN A 84 -7.28 -1.10 -9.66
CA ASN A 84 -6.18 -2.06 -9.62
C ASN A 84 -5.51 -2.07 -8.26
N LEU A 85 -5.34 -3.26 -7.72
CA LEU A 85 -4.55 -3.49 -6.52
C LEU A 85 -3.41 -4.44 -6.87
N SER A 86 -2.20 -3.94 -6.73
CA SER A 86 -0.98 -4.69 -7.05
C SER A 86 -0.12 -4.83 -5.80
N ILE A 87 0.45 -6.01 -5.59
CA ILE A 87 1.50 -6.21 -4.60
C ILE A 87 2.83 -6.24 -5.34
N LEU A 88 3.72 -5.33 -4.95
CA LEU A 88 5.01 -5.10 -5.57
C LEU A 88 6.10 -5.70 -4.67
N PRO A 89 6.61 -6.90 -4.98
CA PRO A 89 7.72 -7.49 -4.25
C PRO A 89 9.01 -6.72 -4.51
N PRO A 90 10.05 -6.90 -3.66
CA PRO A 90 11.34 -6.29 -3.90
C PRO A 90 11.90 -6.70 -5.25
N TYR A 91 12.40 -5.73 -5.99
CA TYR A 91 13.11 -5.98 -7.24
C TYR A 91 14.40 -6.77 -6.95
N ASP A 92 14.71 -7.76 -7.79
CA ASP A 92 15.91 -8.61 -7.67
C ASP A 92 16.06 -9.38 -6.37
N GLY A 93 15.01 -9.57 -5.59
CA GLY A 93 15.04 -10.31 -4.33
C GLY A 93 15.86 -9.65 -3.21
N LYS A 94 16.35 -8.42 -3.41
CA LYS A 94 17.09 -7.65 -2.41
C LYS A 94 16.12 -6.81 -1.56
N ALA A 95 16.37 -6.82 -0.26
CA ALA A 95 15.69 -5.91 0.64
C ALA A 95 16.10 -4.47 0.33
N PHE A 96 15.12 -3.57 0.25
CA PHE A 96 15.42 -2.15 0.10
C PHE A 96 16.08 -1.60 1.35
N SER A 97 17.16 -0.85 1.20
CA SER A 97 17.89 -0.27 2.32
C SER A 97 17.28 1.05 2.79
N SER A 98 16.54 1.74 1.91
CA SER A 98 15.93 3.02 2.21
C SER A 98 14.64 3.24 1.44
N PHE A 99 13.83 4.18 1.93
CA PHE A 99 12.63 4.65 1.28
C PHE A 99 12.88 5.21 -0.12
N VAL A 100 13.96 6.00 -0.27
CA VAL A 100 14.33 6.61 -1.55
C VAL A 100 14.73 5.54 -2.57
N GLU A 101 15.49 4.55 -2.16
CA GLU A 101 15.88 3.42 -3.01
C GLU A 101 14.64 2.62 -3.46
N THR A 102 13.68 2.44 -2.59
CA THR A 102 12.42 1.78 -2.92
C THR A 102 11.66 2.53 -4.02
N ILE A 103 11.51 3.84 -3.89
CA ILE A 103 10.85 4.67 -4.90
C ILE A 103 11.63 4.63 -6.23
N TYR A 104 12.93 4.73 -6.18
CA TYR A 104 13.78 4.66 -7.37
C TYR A 104 13.57 3.33 -8.12
N ASN A 105 13.52 2.21 -7.40
CA ASN A 105 13.29 0.90 -7.99
C ASN A 105 11.85 0.72 -8.54
N MET A 106 10.89 1.51 -8.05
CA MET A 106 9.51 1.49 -8.52
C MET A 106 9.24 2.46 -9.68
N HIS A 107 10.21 3.26 -10.13
CA HIS A 107 9.99 4.25 -11.19
C HIS A 107 9.44 3.63 -12.47
N GLY A 108 9.92 2.46 -12.87
CA GLY A 108 9.41 1.76 -14.04
C GLY A 108 7.92 1.38 -13.94
N TYR A 109 7.45 1.04 -12.75
CA TYR A 109 6.03 0.82 -12.49
C TYR A 109 5.24 2.14 -12.57
N ILE A 110 5.78 3.19 -11.96
CA ILE A 110 5.15 4.52 -11.94
C ILE A 110 5.01 5.08 -13.36
N GLU A 111 6.02 4.94 -14.20
CA GLU A 111 6.00 5.41 -15.59
C GLU A 111 4.93 4.73 -16.47
N HIS A 112 4.52 3.53 -16.13
CA HIS A 112 3.44 2.82 -16.83
C HIS A 112 2.05 3.19 -16.33
N CYS A 113 1.97 3.91 -15.21
CA CYS A 113 0.72 4.42 -14.66
C CYS A 113 0.31 5.72 -15.36
N ARG A 114 -1.00 5.99 -15.38
CA ARG A 114 -1.56 7.17 -16.06
C ARG A 114 -1.81 8.34 -15.11
N GLU A 115 -1.65 8.08 -13.83
CA GLU A 115 -1.89 9.03 -12.77
C GLU A 115 -0.79 10.10 -12.75
N GLU A 116 -1.17 11.35 -12.51
CA GLU A 116 -0.23 12.48 -12.43
C GLU A 116 0.33 12.70 -11.02
N TYR A 117 -0.32 12.15 -10.02
CA TYR A 117 0.04 12.28 -8.62
C TYR A 117 0.29 10.93 -7.98
N VAL A 118 1.19 10.90 -7.03
CA VAL A 118 1.48 9.72 -6.22
C VAL A 118 1.24 10.06 -4.75
N LEU A 119 0.36 9.30 -4.10
CA LEU A 119 0.13 9.38 -2.66
C LEU A 119 0.87 8.22 -2.00
N ILE A 120 1.71 8.54 -1.03
CA ILE A 120 2.52 7.55 -0.33
C ILE A 120 2.06 7.48 1.12
N SER A 121 1.71 6.28 1.56
CA SER A 121 1.35 5.97 2.94
C SER A 121 2.24 4.89 3.52
N GLN A 122 2.43 4.93 4.84
CA GLN A 122 3.10 3.85 5.56
C GLN A 122 2.06 2.84 6.06
N GLY A 123 2.21 1.58 5.70
CA GLY A 123 1.27 0.52 6.01
C GLY A 123 1.21 0.08 7.48
N ASN A 124 1.77 0.86 8.38
CA ASN A 124 1.83 0.61 9.82
C ASN A 124 1.08 1.66 10.66
N VAL A 125 0.34 2.55 10.01
CA VAL A 125 -0.40 3.62 10.68
C VAL A 125 -1.87 3.24 10.84
N ILE A 126 -2.36 3.35 12.06
CA ILE A 126 -3.77 3.12 12.40
C ILE A 126 -4.45 4.48 12.47
N THR A 127 -5.09 4.87 11.39
CA THR A 127 -5.79 6.15 11.29
C THR A 127 -7.01 6.06 10.39
N ASN A 128 -7.94 6.96 10.57
CA ASN A 128 -9.03 7.21 9.64
C ASN A 128 -8.78 8.58 9.01
N ILE A 129 -8.38 8.58 7.73
CA ILE A 129 -8.02 9.79 7.00
C ILE A 129 -8.77 9.85 5.67
N ASP A 130 -9.25 11.02 5.31
CA ASP A 130 -9.71 11.34 3.97
C ASP A 130 -8.56 11.97 3.17
N TYR A 131 -8.04 11.23 2.23
CA TYR A 131 -6.94 11.71 1.38
C TYR A 131 -7.38 12.77 0.38
N THR A 132 -8.67 13.01 0.22
CA THR A 132 -9.18 14.11 -0.60
C THR A 132 -8.71 15.45 -0.06
N ASP A 133 -8.77 15.63 1.25
CA ASP A 133 -8.30 16.86 1.91
C ASP A 133 -6.78 17.06 1.72
N VAL A 134 -6.02 15.97 1.79
CA VAL A 134 -4.56 16.01 1.56
C VAL A 134 -4.25 16.40 0.11
N PHE A 135 -4.97 15.83 -0.85
CA PHE A 135 -4.81 16.14 -2.26
C PHE A 135 -5.18 17.60 -2.56
N ASP A 136 -6.31 18.07 -2.05
CA ASP A 136 -6.79 19.42 -2.29
C ASP A 136 -5.85 20.48 -1.69
N PHE A 137 -5.17 20.15 -0.58
CA PHE A 137 -4.13 21.01 -0.02
C PHE A 137 -2.85 21.03 -0.87
N HIS A 138 -2.48 19.90 -1.47
CA HIS A 138 -1.26 19.77 -2.29
C HIS A 138 -1.42 20.43 -3.67
N SER A 139 -2.57 20.22 -4.28
CA SER A 139 -2.85 20.74 -5.62
C SER A 139 -3.29 22.21 -5.59
#